data_3ddc24524150c4a17158288aa656390e
#
_entry.id   3ddc24524150c4a17158288aa656390e
#
_cell.length_a   1.000
_cell.length_b   1.000
_cell.length_c   1.000
_cell.angle_alpha   90.00
_cell.angle_beta   90.00
_cell.angle_gamma   90.00
#
_symmetry.space_group_name_H-M   'P 1'
#
loop_
_entity.id
_entity.type
_entity.pdbx_description
1 polymer ?
#
loop_
_entity_poly.entity_id
_entity_poly.type
_entity_poly.pdbx_seq_one_letter_code
_entity_poly.pdbx_strand_id
1 'polypeptide(L)'
;MLKDRAFFISEKSMKYDSTFQSEFQKATVGGTTHIDFRGKSFPKTRFPYTILQTNQNNQYFERAGMSLLTYKEPVINNWKLMDESKTIQSFNCRKAEINYNGRNWTAWYTTDIPLAYGPYKFTGLPGLIIKISDQSGDYDFELVKSVPNSQLKGKMLTIEKRRYENANITTMSGLREAKKNFVNNMVGTLQSMETTIAPESRETFRNIQLQKQKNFNDENTIEQIK
;
A
#
# COMPACT_ATOMS: atom_id res chain seq x y z
N MET A 1 -16.87 5.34 -11.78
CA MET A 1 -15.41 5.43 -11.91
C MET A 1 -15.09 6.89 -12.13
N LEU A 2 -14.38 7.53 -11.24
CA LEU A 2 -13.84 8.86 -11.50
C LEU A 2 -12.69 8.64 -12.48
N LYS A 3 -12.82 9.09 -13.71
CA LYS A 3 -11.84 8.87 -14.79
C LYS A 3 -10.46 9.50 -14.52
N ASP A 4 -10.36 10.30 -13.47
CA ASP A 4 -9.22 11.16 -13.14
C ASP A 4 -8.38 10.66 -11.97
N ARG A 5 -8.76 9.55 -11.34
CA ARG A 5 -8.02 8.97 -10.20
C ARG A 5 -8.24 7.48 -10.01
N ALA A 6 -7.23 6.82 -9.48
CA ALA A 6 -7.27 5.41 -9.08
C ALA A 6 -6.63 5.23 -7.69
N PHE A 7 -6.96 4.13 -7.02
CA PHE A 7 -6.31 3.75 -5.78
C PHE A 7 -5.62 2.40 -5.94
N PHE A 8 -4.39 2.32 -5.49
CA PHE A 8 -3.72 1.07 -5.25
C PHE A 8 -3.79 0.72 -3.76
N ILE A 9 -4.35 -0.43 -3.45
CA ILE A 9 -4.47 -0.94 -2.07
C ILE A 9 -4.47 -2.47 -2.10
N SER A 10 -3.85 -3.12 -1.12
CA SER A 10 -3.89 -4.58 -1.04
C SER A 10 -5.26 -5.09 -0.57
N GLU A 11 -5.73 -6.20 -1.14
CA GLU A 11 -6.96 -6.87 -0.69
C GLU A 11 -6.90 -7.24 0.80
N LYS A 12 -5.72 -7.66 1.27
CA LYS A 12 -5.51 -7.97 2.70
C LYS A 12 -5.67 -6.73 3.59
N SER A 13 -5.28 -5.54 3.11
CA SER A 13 -5.54 -4.28 3.82
C SER A 13 -7.03 -3.97 3.90
N MET A 14 -7.77 -4.19 2.83
CA MET A 14 -9.23 -4.00 2.83
C MET A 14 -9.94 -5.00 3.77
N LYS A 15 -9.50 -6.26 3.78
CA LYS A 15 -10.01 -7.27 4.71
C LYS A 15 -9.69 -6.92 6.17
N TYR A 16 -8.48 -6.41 6.43
CA TYR A 16 -8.11 -5.90 7.75
C TYR A 16 -9.07 -4.81 8.21
N ASP A 17 -9.35 -3.82 7.36
CA ASP A 17 -10.24 -2.71 7.68
C ASP A 17 -11.64 -3.19 8.00
N SER A 18 -12.19 -4.07 7.19
CA SER A 18 -13.52 -4.65 7.39
C SER A 18 -13.62 -5.41 8.72
N THR A 19 -12.60 -6.22 9.05
CA THR A 19 -12.56 -6.96 10.32
C THR A 19 -12.44 -5.98 11.50
N PHE A 20 -11.52 -5.01 11.42
CA PHE A 20 -11.33 -4.01 12.47
C PHE A 20 -12.62 -3.21 12.73
N GLN A 21 -13.27 -2.74 11.67
CA GLN A 21 -14.50 -1.96 11.78
C GLN A 21 -15.65 -2.76 12.39
N SER A 22 -15.78 -4.03 11.99
CA SER A 22 -16.78 -4.94 12.57
C SER A 22 -16.56 -5.15 14.07
N GLU A 23 -15.31 -5.36 14.49
CA GLU A 23 -15.00 -5.53 15.92
C GLU A 23 -15.16 -4.23 16.70
N PHE A 24 -14.78 -3.09 16.11
CA PHE A 24 -14.97 -1.78 16.72
C PHE A 24 -16.46 -1.47 16.96
N GLN A 25 -17.31 -1.74 15.97
CA GLN A 25 -18.76 -1.52 16.09
C GLN A 25 -19.38 -2.41 17.17
N LYS A 26 -18.94 -3.67 17.31
CA LYS A 26 -19.39 -4.58 18.38
C LYS A 26 -18.93 -4.13 19.76
N ALA A 27 -17.76 -3.52 19.85
CA ALA A 27 -17.14 -3.11 21.10
C ALA A 27 -17.73 -1.83 21.67
N THR A 28 -18.40 -1.01 20.85
CA THR A 28 -18.98 0.26 21.26
C THR A 28 -20.44 0.06 21.69
N VAL A 29 -20.64 -0.34 22.93
CA VAL A 29 -21.97 -0.47 23.54
C VAL A 29 -22.01 0.41 24.79
N GLY A 30 -23.01 1.28 24.87
CA GLY A 30 -23.24 2.10 26.08
C GLY A 30 -22.18 3.17 26.36
N GLY A 31 -21.47 3.68 25.32
CA GLY A 31 -20.50 4.77 25.46
C GLY A 31 -19.10 4.36 25.93
N THR A 32 -18.89 3.08 26.21
CA THR A 32 -17.56 2.53 26.55
C THR A 32 -17.11 1.57 25.48
N THR A 33 -15.88 1.75 24.99
CA THR A 33 -15.32 0.87 23.94
C THR A 33 -14.31 -0.10 24.53
N HIS A 34 -14.67 -1.38 24.60
CA HIS A 34 -13.77 -2.48 24.95
C HIS A 34 -13.50 -3.35 23.73
N ILE A 35 -12.38 -3.15 23.07
CA ILE A 35 -12.01 -3.95 21.90
C ILE A 35 -11.19 -5.15 22.37
N ASP A 36 -11.71 -6.35 22.12
CA ASP A 36 -11.00 -7.60 22.38
C ASP A 36 -10.54 -8.23 21.07
N PHE A 37 -9.24 -8.23 20.86
CA PHE A 37 -8.61 -8.85 19.69
C PHE A 37 -8.15 -10.29 19.91
N ARG A 38 -8.38 -10.86 21.10
CA ARG A 38 -8.01 -12.26 21.39
C ARG A 38 -8.73 -13.22 20.45
N GLY A 39 -7.99 -14.15 19.86
CA GLY A 39 -8.54 -15.11 18.90
C GLY A 39 -8.90 -14.53 17.54
N LYS A 40 -8.65 -13.23 17.29
CA LYS A 40 -8.86 -12.60 15.98
C LYS A 40 -7.58 -12.66 15.13
N SER A 41 -7.73 -13.11 13.90
CA SER A 41 -6.64 -13.10 12.92
C SER A 41 -6.80 -11.92 11.98
N PHE A 42 -5.81 -11.04 11.98
CA PHE A 42 -5.75 -9.92 11.04
C PHE A 42 -4.83 -10.28 9.86
N PRO A 43 -5.30 -10.11 8.63
CA PRO A 43 -4.49 -10.41 7.45
C PRO A 43 -3.21 -9.56 7.41
N LYS A 44 -2.06 -10.21 7.25
CA LYS A 44 -0.77 -9.51 7.06
C LYS A 44 -0.50 -9.32 5.57
N THR A 45 0.04 -8.15 5.20
CA THR A 45 0.42 -7.83 3.83
C THR A 45 1.80 -7.19 3.77
N ARG A 46 2.53 -7.40 2.66
CA ARG A 46 3.75 -6.64 2.32
C ARG A 46 3.42 -5.21 1.84
N PHE A 47 2.14 -4.94 1.51
CA PHE A 47 1.68 -3.66 0.97
C PHE A 47 0.66 -3.02 1.94
N PRO A 48 1.10 -2.51 3.11
CA PRO A 48 0.21 -1.93 4.12
C PRO A 48 -0.28 -0.52 3.77
N TYR A 49 0.31 0.08 2.77
CA TYR A 49 0.06 1.45 2.30
C TYR A 49 -1.11 1.54 1.33
N THR A 50 -1.54 2.76 1.09
CA THR A 50 -2.52 3.14 0.06
C THR A 50 -1.88 4.18 -0.85
N ILE A 51 -2.11 4.09 -2.15
CA ILE A 51 -1.62 5.08 -3.12
C ILE A 51 -2.82 5.60 -3.90
N LEU A 52 -2.97 6.91 -3.91
CA LEU A 52 -3.89 7.62 -4.78
C LEU A 52 -3.12 8.08 -6.02
N GLN A 53 -3.49 7.54 -7.16
CA GLN A 53 -2.93 7.88 -8.46
C GLN A 53 -3.85 8.89 -9.16
N THR A 54 -3.29 9.96 -9.67
CA THR A 54 -3.97 10.95 -10.49
C THR A 54 -3.17 11.20 -11.76
N ASN A 55 -3.71 12.02 -12.68
CA ASN A 55 -2.99 12.41 -13.89
C ASN A 55 -1.79 13.35 -13.61
N GLN A 56 -1.67 13.89 -12.40
CA GLN A 56 -0.62 14.85 -12.04
C GLN A 56 0.42 14.24 -11.10
N ASN A 57 -0.02 13.41 -10.17
CA ASN A 57 0.86 12.86 -9.13
C ASN A 57 0.34 11.54 -8.56
N ASN A 58 1.25 10.85 -7.91
CA ASN A 58 0.99 9.73 -7.02
C ASN A 58 1.10 10.23 -5.58
N GLN A 59 0.07 10.05 -4.79
CA GLN A 59 0.09 10.37 -3.37
C GLN A 59 0.11 9.08 -2.54
N TYR A 60 1.16 8.92 -1.77
CA TYR A 60 1.43 7.74 -0.95
C TYR A 60 0.99 7.98 0.49
N PHE A 61 0.29 7.02 1.09
CA PHE A 61 -0.21 7.07 2.45
C PHE A 61 0.21 5.81 3.22
N GLU A 62 0.88 5.98 4.34
CA GLU A 62 1.23 4.87 5.23
C GLU A 62 1.29 5.33 6.69
N ARG A 63 1.05 4.39 7.61
CA ARG A 63 1.17 4.67 9.04
C ARG A 63 2.58 4.40 9.57
N ALA A 64 3.06 5.34 10.38
CA ALA A 64 4.17 5.13 11.29
C ALA A 64 3.60 5.21 12.72
N GLY A 65 3.39 4.06 13.33
CA GLY A 65 2.63 3.97 14.58
C GLY A 65 1.19 4.45 14.43
N MET A 66 0.79 5.43 15.22
CA MET A 66 -0.56 6.02 15.17
C MET A 66 -0.70 7.10 14.10
N SER A 67 0.38 7.70 13.65
CA SER A 67 0.36 8.80 12.69
C SER A 67 0.17 8.29 11.27
N LEU A 68 -0.81 8.81 10.55
CA LEU A 68 -0.93 8.63 9.11
C LEU A 68 -0.08 9.70 8.43
N LEU A 69 0.86 9.27 7.60
CA LEU A 69 1.79 10.14 6.89
C LEU A 69 1.55 10.05 5.38
N THR A 70 1.82 11.14 4.67
CA THR A 70 1.64 11.22 3.23
C THR A 70 2.72 12.06 2.56
N TYR A 71 3.11 11.64 1.36
CA TYR A 71 3.91 12.46 0.45
C TYR A 71 3.42 12.30 -1.00
N LYS A 72 3.79 13.23 -1.85
CA LYS A 72 3.44 13.23 -3.27
C LYS A 72 4.68 13.12 -4.13
N GLU A 73 4.55 12.41 -5.23
CA GLU A 73 5.54 12.31 -6.29
C GLU A 73 4.87 12.62 -7.63
N PRO A 74 5.58 13.22 -8.58
CA PRO A 74 5.04 13.42 -9.92
C PRO A 74 4.71 12.09 -10.61
N VAL A 75 3.89 12.15 -11.63
CA VAL A 75 3.64 11.02 -12.54
C VAL A 75 4.94 10.61 -13.21
N ILE A 76 5.14 9.33 -13.41
CA ILE A 76 6.28 8.80 -14.14
C ILE A 76 6.11 9.15 -15.63
N ASN A 77 7.07 9.87 -16.21
CA ASN A 77 7.03 10.34 -17.59
C ASN A 77 8.25 9.94 -18.44
N ASN A 78 9.19 9.22 -17.84
CA ASN A 78 10.46 8.84 -18.48
C ASN A 78 10.51 7.35 -18.89
N TRP A 79 9.34 6.79 -19.24
CA TRP A 79 9.26 5.44 -19.80
C TRP A 79 9.96 5.38 -21.15
N LYS A 80 10.79 4.35 -21.34
CA LYS A 80 11.31 3.97 -22.65
C LYS A 80 10.32 3.01 -23.30
N LEU A 81 9.58 3.52 -24.30
CA LEU A 81 8.65 2.68 -25.07
C LEU A 81 9.44 1.81 -26.05
N MET A 82 9.06 0.54 -26.15
CA MET A 82 9.71 -0.46 -27.00
C MET A 82 8.76 -0.90 -28.11
N ASP A 83 9.32 -1.35 -29.24
CA ASP A 83 8.53 -1.86 -30.38
C ASP A 83 7.95 -3.26 -30.12
N GLU A 84 8.43 -3.93 -29.07
CA GLU A 84 7.98 -5.27 -28.70
C GLU A 84 6.52 -5.26 -28.28
N SER A 85 5.76 -6.22 -28.81
CA SER A 85 4.37 -6.46 -28.45
C SER A 85 4.11 -7.94 -28.20
N LYS A 86 3.17 -8.24 -27.33
CA LYS A 86 2.65 -9.59 -27.10
C LYS A 86 1.24 -9.58 -26.56
N THR A 87 0.54 -10.69 -26.70
CA THR A 87 -0.76 -10.89 -26.05
C THR A 87 -0.55 -11.43 -24.64
N ILE A 88 -1.13 -10.76 -23.64
CA ILE A 88 -1.20 -11.23 -22.25
C ILE A 88 -2.68 -11.36 -21.90
N GLN A 89 -3.11 -12.57 -21.55
CA GLN A 89 -4.52 -12.91 -21.42
C GLN A 89 -5.29 -12.57 -22.74
N SER A 90 -6.18 -11.61 -22.73
CA SER A 90 -6.94 -11.16 -23.92
C SER A 90 -6.50 -9.77 -24.41
N PHE A 91 -5.40 -9.20 -23.88
CA PHE A 91 -4.97 -7.83 -24.19
C PHE A 91 -3.76 -7.83 -25.11
N ASN A 92 -3.81 -6.98 -26.15
CA ASN A 92 -2.64 -6.66 -26.94
C ASN A 92 -1.78 -5.66 -26.17
N CYS A 93 -0.62 -6.11 -25.72
CA CYS A 93 0.27 -5.33 -24.88
C CYS A 93 1.52 -4.89 -25.62
N ARG A 94 1.98 -3.68 -25.35
CA ARG A 94 3.27 -3.13 -25.76
C ARG A 94 4.20 -3.09 -24.58
N LYS A 95 5.50 -3.23 -24.83
CA LYS A 95 6.54 -3.19 -23.81
C LYS A 95 6.98 -1.76 -23.53
N ALA A 96 7.24 -1.46 -22.25
CA ALA A 96 7.93 -0.26 -21.82
C ALA A 96 8.92 -0.61 -20.70
N GLU A 97 10.01 0.12 -20.61
CA GLU A 97 11.05 -0.09 -19.61
C GLU A 97 11.35 1.22 -18.88
N ILE A 98 11.76 1.10 -17.62
CA ILE A 98 12.17 2.24 -16.80
C ILE A 98 13.14 1.80 -15.70
N ASN A 99 14.11 2.66 -15.37
CA ASN A 99 14.79 2.59 -14.09
C ASN A 99 14.03 3.49 -13.11
N TYR A 100 13.44 2.88 -12.07
CA TYR A 100 12.67 3.59 -11.06
C TYR A 100 13.18 3.23 -9.68
N ASN A 101 13.69 4.24 -8.96
CA ASN A 101 14.17 4.14 -7.60
C ASN A 101 15.09 2.93 -7.35
N GLY A 102 16.12 2.78 -8.20
CA GLY A 102 17.18 1.77 -8.06
C GLY A 102 16.86 0.40 -8.66
N ARG A 103 15.68 0.21 -9.27
CA ARG A 103 15.32 -1.04 -9.95
C ARG A 103 15.01 -0.81 -11.42
N ASN A 104 15.38 -1.78 -12.26
CA ASN A 104 14.97 -1.82 -13.65
C ASN A 104 13.65 -2.57 -13.76
N TRP A 105 12.66 -1.93 -14.36
CA TRP A 105 11.31 -2.47 -14.52
C TRP A 105 10.95 -2.66 -15.97
N THR A 106 10.26 -3.76 -16.26
CA THR A 106 9.63 -4.02 -17.56
C THR A 106 8.13 -4.05 -17.38
N ALA A 107 7.42 -3.15 -18.06
CA ALA A 107 5.97 -3.06 -18.08
C ALA A 107 5.40 -3.52 -19.42
N TRP A 108 4.25 -4.18 -19.37
CA TRP A 108 3.42 -4.51 -20.51
C TRP A 108 2.08 -3.81 -20.32
N TYR A 109 1.77 -2.87 -21.19
CA TYR A 109 0.56 -2.06 -21.11
C TYR A 109 -0.28 -2.20 -22.37
N THR A 110 -1.60 -2.00 -22.23
CA THR A 110 -2.54 -2.02 -23.37
C THR A 110 -3.21 -0.67 -23.54
N THR A 111 -3.34 -0.25 -24.81
CA THR A 111 -4.13 0.94 -25.17
C THR A 111 -5.62 0.64 -25.33
N ASP A 112 -6.03 -0.64 -25.30
CA ASP A 112 -7.44 -1.06 -25.35
C ASP A 112 -8.21 -0.55 -24.13
N ILE A 113 -7.48 -0.31 -23.02
CA ILE A 113 -8.01 0.33 -21.82
C ILE A 113 -7.26 1.66 -21.63
N PRO A 114 -7.83 2.81 -22.04
CA PRO A 114 -7.15 4.10 -22.03
C PRO A 114 -7.12 4.71 -20.61
N LEU A 115 -6.57 3.98 -19.66
CA LEU A 115 -6.36 4.38 -18.27
C LEU A 115 -4.87 4.31 -17.97
N ALA A 116 -4.23 5.45 -17.78
CA ALA A 116 -2.78 5.56 -17.54
C ALA A 116 -2.38 5.14 -16.11
N TYR A 117 -2.91 4.02 -15.65
CA TYR A 117 -2.72 3.51 -14.28
C TYR A 117 -2.08 2.11 -14.28
N GLY A 118 -1.51 1.76 -13.13
CA GLY A 118 -0.91 0.46 -12.89
C GLY A 118 -0.75 0.17 -11.40
N PRO A 119 -0.12 -0.95 -11.03
CA PRO A 119 0.14 -1.26 -9.65
C PRO A 119 1.16 -0.30 -9.04
N TYR A 120 1.13 -0.16 -7.70
CA TYR A 120 2.01 0.72 -6.95
C TYR A 120 1.93 2.18 -7.44
N LYS A 121 3.05 2.81 -7.77
CA LYS A 121 3.14 4.17 -8.33
C LYS A 121 3.34 4.19 -9.85
N PHE A 122 3.29 3.03 -10.50
CA PHE A 122 3.54 2.93 -11.93
C PHE A 122 2.36 3.48 -12.73
N THR A 123 2.55 4.67 -13.26
CA THR A 123 1.57 5.46 -14.02
C THR A 123 2.25 6.09 -15.24
N GLY A 124 1.51 6.79 -16.09
CA GLY A 124 2.07 7.62 -17.16
C GLY A 124 2.28 6.92 -18.50
N LEU A 125 2.00 5.61 -18.61
CA LEU A 125 1.90 4.94 -19.91
C LEU A 125 0.57 5.28 -20.60
N PRO A 126 0.49 5.23 -21.94
CA PRO A 126 -0.73 5.59 -22.67
C PRO A 126 -1.83 4.51 -22.62
N GLY A 127 -1.93 3.80 -21.50
CA GLY A 127 -2.91 2.75 -21.26
C GLY A 127 -2.66 2.02 -19.96
N LEU A 128 -3.50 1.01 -19.67
CA LEU A 128 -3.44 0.25 -18.44
C LEU A 128 -2.25 -0.72 -18.45
N ILE A 129 -1.48 -0.72 -17.36
CA ILE A 129 -0.42 -1.72 -17.16
C ILE A 129 -1.07 -3.05 -16.82
N ILE A 130 -0.89 -4.04 -17.70
CA ILE A 130 -1.41 -5.40 -17.53
C ILE A 130 -0.44 -6.26 -16.72
N LYS A 131 0.88 -6.07 -16.97
CA LYS A 131 1.93 -6.75 -16.22
C LYS A 131 3.11 -5.84 -16.03
N ILE A 132 3.75 -5.90 -14.86
CA ILE A 132 5.03 -5.23 -14.61
C ILE A 132 5.85 -6.03 -13.62
N SER A 133 7.11 -6.24 -13.95
CA SER A 133 8.06 -6.95 -13.09
C SER A 133 9.40 -6.23 -13.06
N ASP A 134 10.12 -6.38 -11.96
CA ASP A 134 11.49 -5.92 -11.88
C ASP A 134 12.46 -6.98 -12.44
N GLN A 135 13.67 -6.55 -12.83
CA GLN A 135 14.67 -7.41 -13.45
C GLN A 135 15.16 -8.50 -12.48
N SER A 136 15.16 -8.27 -11.18
CA SER A 136 15.60 -9.24 -10.17
C SER A 136 14.54 -10.31 -9.87
N GLY A 137 13.29 -10.13 -10.29
CA GLY A 137 12.20 -11.05 -10.04
C GLY A 137 11.63 -10.97 -8.61
N ASP A 138 12.00 -9.93 -7.85
CA ASP A 138 11.47 -9.70 -6.49
C ASP A 138 10.00 -9.27 -6.49
N TYR A 139 9.61 -8.60 -7.57
CA TYR A 139 8.26 -8.07 -7.78
C TYR A 139 7.75 -8.43 -9.17
N ASP A 140 6.58 -9.05 -9.19
CA ASP A 140 5.82 -9.35 -10.41
C ASP A 140 4.35 -9.07 -10.15
N PHE A 141 3.82 -8.05 -10.80
CA PHE A 141 2.41 -7.67 -10.73
C PHE A 141 1.76 -7.99 -12.06
N GLU A 142 0.67 -8.74 -12.03
CA GLU A 142 -0.13 -9.05 -13.20
C GLU A 142 -1.61 -8.82 -12.93
N LEU A 143 -2.32 -8.27 -13.90
CA LEU A 143 -3.77 -8.09 -13.84
C LEU A 143 -4.44 -9.46 -13.86
N VAL A 144 -5.01 -9.87 -12.74
CA VAL A 144 -5.72 -11.15 -12.63
C VAL A 144 -7.18 -11.05 -13.06
N LYS A 145 -7.82 -9.92 -12.72
CA LYS A 145 -9.25 -9.73 -12.98
C LYS A 145 -9.61 -8.25 -13.04
N SER A 146 -10.39 -7.88 -14.02
CA SER A 146 -11.09 -6.58 -14.09
C SER A 146 -12.57 -6.79 -13.90
N VAL A 147 -13.21 -5.97 -13.06
CA VAL A 147 -14.66 -6.02 -12.82
C VAL A 147 -15.23 -4.65 -13.18
N PRO A 148 -15.98 -4.55 -14.26
CA PRO A 148 -16.64 -3.30 -14.65
C PRO A 148 -17.72 -2.91 -13.64
N ASN A 149 -17.94 -1.61 -13.48
CA ASN A 149 -18.91 -1.07 -12.51
C ASN A 149 -20.32 -1.65 -12.67
N SER A 150 -20.75 -1.93 -13.89
CA SER A 150 -22.04 -2.56 -14.19
C SER A 150 -22.21 -3.93 -13.55
N GLN A 151 -21.12 -4.66 -13.30
CA GLN A 151 -21.15 -5.98 -12.67
C GLN A 151 -21.07 -5.92 -11.13
N LEU A 152 -20.78 -4.77 -10.56
CA LEU A 152 -20.71 -4.61 -9.10
C LEU A 152 -22.09 -4.65 -8.42
N LYS A 153 -23.20 -4.64 -9.20
CA LYS A 153 -24.60 -4.75 -8.72
C LYS A 153 -24.88 -3.82 -7.51
N GLY A 154 -24.41 -2.57 -7.57
CA GLY A 154 -24.54 -1.61 -6.47
C GLY A 154 -23.60 -1.81 -5.29
N LYS A 155 -22.72 -2.80 -5.30
CA LYS A 155 -21.66 -2.92 -4.30
C LYS A 155 -20.60 -1.87 -4.58
N MET A 156 -20.52 -0.87 -3.72
CA MET A 156 -19.41 0.09 -3.75
C MET A 156 -18.20 -0.55 -3.06
N LEU A 157 -17.07 -0.60 -3.78
CA LEU A 157 -15.77 -0.83 -3.15
C LEU A 157 -15.35 0.48 -2.49
N THR A 158 -15.49 0.55 -1.18
CA THR A 158 -15.13 1.73 -0.40
C THR A 158 -13.77 1.53 0.25
N ILE A 159 -12.88 2.50 0.06
CA ILE A 159 -11.62 2.56 0.79
C ILE A 159 -11.85 3.40 2.04
N GLU A 160 -11.50 2.86 3.18
CA GLU A 160 -11.67 3.52 4.47
C GLU A 160 -10.96 4.88 4.51
N LYS A 161 -11.69 5.92 4.86
CA LYS A 161 -11.19 7.31 4.94
C LYS A 161 -9.95 7.45 5.81
N ARG A 162 -9.88 6.67 6.89
CA ARG A 162 -8.73 6.62 7.80
C ARG A 162 -7.40 6.21 7.12
N ARG A 163 -7.44 5.76 5.85
CA ARG A 163 -6.25 5.40 5.06
C ARG A 163 -5.68 6.55 4.26
N TYR A 164 -6.43 7.62 4.06
CA TYR A 164 -5.98 8.74 3.20
C TYR A 164 -6.44 10.13 3.68
N GLU A 165 -7.47 10.23 4.53
CA GLU A 165 -7.89 11.53 5.09
C GLU A 165 -7.07 11.91 6.33
N ASN A 166 -6.85 13.21 6.55
CA ASN A 166 -6.14 13.78 7.68
C ASN A 166 -4.71 13.27 7.86
N ALA A 167 -4.02 12.97 6.76
CA ALA A 167 -2.63 12.54 6.79
C ALA A 167 -1.69 13.74 6.95
N ASN A 168 -0.69 13.61 7.81
CA ASN A 168 0.36 14.62 7.97
C ASN A 168 1.31 14.56 6.78
N ILE A 169 1.59 15.71 6.20
CA ILE A 169 2.48 15.82 5.03
C ILE A 169 3.92 15.63 5.49
N THR A 170 4.65 14.81 4.75
CA THR A 170 6.07 14.53 4.96
C THR A 170 6.77 14.33 3.61
N THR A 171 8.01 13.89 3.65
CA THR A 171 8.79 13.40 2.50
C THR A 171 8.89 11.87 2.56
N MET A 172 9.34 11.23 1.49
CA MET A 172 9.63 9.80 1.48
C MET A 172 10.67 9.43 2.55
N SER A 173 11.75 10.22 2.67
CA SER A 173 12.77 10.02 3.71
C SER A 173 12.19 10.23 5.11
N GLY A 174 11.37 11.26 5.32
CA GLY A 174 10.70 11.52 6.59
C GLY A 174 9.75 10.41 7.01
N LEU A 175 9.01 9.82 6.07
CA LEU A 175 8.18 8.64 6.34
C LEU A 175 9.04 7.44 6.78
N ARG A 176 10.15 7.17 6.07
CA ARG A 176 11.07 6.06 6.41
C ARG A 176 11.68 6.27 7.80
N GLU A 177 12.11 7.49 8.10
CA GLU A 177 12.63 7.85 9.42
C GLU A 177 11.57 7.68 10.51
N ALA A 178 10.35 8.16 10.31
CA ALA A 178 9.25 8.00 11.25
C ALA A 178 8.93 6.52 11.51
N LYS A 179 8.92 5.68 10.49
CA LYS A 179 8.75 4.22 10.62
C LYS A 179 9.89 3.61 11.43
N LYS A 180 11.15 3.99 11.14
CA LYS A 180 12.33 3.52 11.86
C LYS A 180 12.27 3.91 13.34
N ASN A 181 11.93 5.17 13.62
CA ASN A 181 11.79 5.68 14.98
C ASN A 181 10.67 4.97 15.75
N PHE A 182 9.54 4.72 15.11
CA PHE A 182 8.45 3.96 15.73
C PHE A 182 8.88 2.52 16.06
N VAL A 183 9.54 1.82 15.14
CA VAL A 183 10.00 0.45 15.37
C VAL A 183 11.04 0.40 16.49
N ASN A 184 11.95 1.37 16.54
CA ASN A 184 12.97 1.44 17.57
C ASN A 184 12.42 1.77 18.97
N ASN A 185 11.34 2.55 19.04
CA ASN A 185 10.78 3.06 20.29
C ASN A 185 9.36 2.52 20.56
N MET A 186 8.98 1.39 19.96
CA MET A 186 7.61 0.87 20.00
C MET A 186 7.08 0.69 21.44
N VAL A 187 7.89 0.12 22.32
CA VAL A 187 7.50 -0.10 23.73
C VAL A 187 7.32 1.23 24.46
N GLY A 188 8.26 2.18 24.31
CA GLY A 188 8.16 3.50 24.91
C GLY A 188 6.95 4.30 24.39
N THR A 189 6.65 4.18 23.09
CA THR A 189 5.47 4.80 22.48
C THR A 189 4.17 4.24 23.08
N LEU A 190 4.07 2.94 23.28
CA LEU A 190 2.90 2.34 23.92
C LEU A 190 2.75 2.82 25.37
N GLN A 191 3.84 2.91 26.12
CA GLN A 191 3.82 3.40 27.50
C GLN A 191 3.41 4.88 27.59
N SER A 192 3.83 5.72 26.64
CA SER A 192 3.43 7.15 26.63
C SER A 192 1.94 7.36 26.31
N MET A 193 1.23 6.34 25.84
CA MET A 193 -0.22 6.35 25.59
C MET A 193 -1.02 5.86 26.81
N GLU A 194 -0.46 5.94 28.01
CA GLU A 194 -1.07 5.43 29.24
C GLU A 194 -1.41 3.92 29.17
N THR A 195 -0.82 3.21 28.23
CA THR A 195 -1.01 1.76 28.10
C THR A 195 -0.11 1.04 29.09
N THR A 196 -0.69 0.43 30.10
CA THR A 196 0.05 -0.40 31.05
C THR A 196 0.36 -1.75 30.40
N ILE A 197 1.66 -2.02 30.15
CA ILE A 197 2.11 -3.33 29.71
C ILE A 197 2.31 -4.18 30.95
N ALA A 198 1.51 -5.24 31.08
CA ALA A 198 1.62 -6.18 32.18
C ALA A 198 3.06 -6.77 32.25
N PRO A 199 3.63 -6.92 33.46
CA PRO A 199 5.01 -7.38 33.63
C PRO A 199 5.33 -8.66 32.84
N GLU A 200 4.43 -9.63 32.81
CA GLU A 200 4.54 -10.89 32.09
C GLU A 200 4.56 -10.74 30.56
N SER A 201 4.06 -9.61 30.05
CA SER A 201 4.01 -9.34 28.61
C SER A 201 5.22 -8.55 28.11
N ARG A 202 6.05 -8.00 29.00
CA ARG A 202 7.16 -7.09 28.61
C ARG A 202 8.18 -7.77 27.71
N GLU A 203 8.54 -9.01 28.00
CA GLU A 203 9.48 -9.78 27.19
C GLU A 203 8.90 -10.06 25.80
N THR A 204 7.63 -10.43 25.73
CA THR A 204 6.92 -10.65 24.46
C THR A 204 6.94 -9.39 23.59
N PHE A 205 6.62 -8.21 24.17
CA PHE A 205 6.66 -6.94 23.43
C PHE A 205 8.08 -6.56 22.98
N ARG A 206 9.09 -6.83 23.81
CA ARG A 206 10.49 -6.63 23.44
C ARG A 206 10.90 -7.53 22.26
N ASN A 207 10.51 -8.78 22.28
CA ASN A 207 10.79 -9.74 21.19
C ASN A 207 10.08 -9.31 19.90
N ILE A 208 8.84 -8.85 19.98
CA ILE A 208 8.12 -8.27 18.84
C ILE A 208 8.86 -7.04 18.28
N GLN A 209 9.34 -6.15 19.13
CA GLN A 209 10.12 -4.98 18.70
C GLN A 209 11.40 -5.39 17.98
N LEU A 210 12.19 -6.30 18.54
CA LEU A 210 13.41 -6.80 17.92
C LEU A 210 13.15 -7.48 16.58
N GLN A 211 12.09 -8.27 16.48
CA GLN A 211 11.69 -8.89 15.20
C GLN A 211 11.28 -7.84 14.16
N LYS A 212 10.57 -6.80 14.57
CA LYS A 212 10.19 -5.69 13.66
C LYS A 212 11.41 -4.88 13.22
N GLN A 213 12.38 -4.65 14.10
CA GLN A 213 13.64 -3.98 13.76
C GLN A 213 14.42 -4.78 12.72
N LYS A 214 14.55 -6.10 12.93
CA LYS A 214 15.19 -6.99 11.97
C LYS A 214 14.48 -6.92 10.62
N ASN A 215 13.18 -7.13 10.60
CA ASN A 215 12.39 -7.11 9.36
C ASN A 215 12.49 -5.76 8.63
N PHE A 216 12.54 -4.65 9.36
CA PHE A 216 12.69 -3.32 8.77
C PHE A 216 14.07 -3.13 8.10
N ASN A 217 15.13 -3.65 8.71
CA ASN A 217 16.49 -3.56 8.17
C ASN A 217 16.70 -4.49 6.96
N ASP A 218 16.05 -5.65 6.98
CA ASP A 218 16.15 -6.69 5.94
C ASP A 218 15.08 -6.52 4.84
N GLU A 219 14.27 -5.44 4.89
CA GLU A 219 13.17 -5.23 3.96
C GLU A 219 13.69 -4.99 2.54
N ASN A 220 13.39 -5.93 1.64
CA ASN A 220 13.57 -5.74 0.21
C ASN A 220 12.41 -4.89 -0.33
N THR A 221 12.58 -3.58 -0.29
CA THR A 221 11.55 -2.62 -0.70
C THR A 221 11.46 -2.49 -2.22
N ILE A 222 10.29 -2.07 -2.72
CA ILE A 222 10.11 -1.74 -4.15
C ILE A 222 11.10 -0.64 -4.57
N GLU A 223 11.36 0.31 -3.67
CA GLU A 223 12.28 1.43 -3.88
C GLU A 223 13.59 1.16 -3.13
N GLN A 224 14.67 0.96 -3.87
CA GLN A 224 16.03 0.81 -3.33
C GLN A 224 16.71 2.17 -3.23
N ILE A 225 16.18 3.02 -2.37
CA ILE A 225 16.79 4.33 -2.12
C ILE A 225 17.88 4.16 -1.06
N LYS A 226 19.11 4.50 -1.46
CA LYS A 226 20.27 4.56 -0.55
C LYS A 226 20.22 5.78 0.35
#